data_a4276bcd9afd6f776d37ee59321d39ba
#
_entry.id   a4276bcd9afd6f776d37ee59321d39ba
#
_cell.length_a   1.000
_cell.length_b   1.000
_cell.length_c   1.000
_cell.angle_alpha   90.00
_cell.angle_beta   90.00
_cell.angle_gamma   90.00
#
_symmetry.space_group_name_H-M   'P 1'
#
loop_
_entity.id
_entity.type
_entity.pdbx_description
1 polymer ?
#
loop_
_entity_poly.entity_id
_entity_poly.type
_entity_poly.pdbx_seq_one_letter_code
_entity_poly.pdbx_strand_id
1 'polypeptide(L)'
;FFYETTPYDPHSPYSASKASSDMLVKAYMDTYHFPANITNCSNNYGPFQFPEKLIPLIINNALHGKKLPQTRWQTSRFQCTARA
;
A
#
# COMPACT_ATOMS: atom_id res chain seq x y z
N PHE A 1 6.04 12.76 3.51
CA PHE A 1 7.07 11.71 3.51
C PHE A 1 6.78 10.72 4.62
N PHE A 2 6.99 9.42 4.36
CA PHE A 2 6.86 8.37 5.34
C PHE A 2 8.25 7.90 5.76
N TYR A 3 8.40 7.67 7.06
CA TYR A 3 9.63 7.17 7.67
C TYR A 3 9.35 5.80 8.30
N GLU A 4 10.39 5.04 8.60
CA GLU A 4 10.26 3.73 9.26
C GLU A 4 9.56 3.81 10.63
N THR A 5 9.57 4.98 11.24
CA THR A 5 8.91 5.27 12.53
C THR A 5 7.47 5.75 12.38
N THR A 6 6.97 5.93 11.15
CA THR A 6 5.59 6.40 10.93
C THR A 6 4.59 5.37 11.46
N PRO A 7 3.66 5.75 12.35
CA PRO A 7 2.68 4.81 12.89
C PRO A 7 1.68 4.37 11.83
N TYR A 8 1.12 3.18 11.99
CA TYR A 8 -0.01 2.73 11.19
C TYR A 8 -1.25 3.54 11.54
N ASP A 9 -1.92 4.08 10.53
CA ASP A 9 -3.18 4.80 10.67
C ASP A 9 -4.16 4.36 9.57
N PRO A 10 -4.73 3.16 9.67
CA PRO A 10 -5.63 2.63 8.66
C PRO A 10 -7.01 3.26 8.74
N HIS A 11 -7.52 3.78 7.61
CA HIS A 11 -8.82 4.42 7.50
C HIS A 11 -9.89 3.58 6.79
N SER A 12 -9.57 2.36 6.37
CA SER A 12 -10.52 1.47 5.71
C SER A 12 -10.42 0.06 6.28
N PRO A 13 -11.50 -0.75 6.20
CA PRO A 13 -11.45 -2.16 6.63
C PRO A 13 -10.32 -2.95 5.96
N TYR A 14 -10.09 -2.72 4.68
CA TYR A 14 -8.98 -3.35 3.97
C TYR A 14 -7.61 -2.93 4.53
N SER A 15 -7.39 -1.63 4.74
CA SER A 15 -6.14 -1.13 5.32
C SER A 15 -5.94 -1.65 6.74
N ALA A 16 -7.01 -1.72 7.53
CA ALA A 16 -6.98 -2.29 8.87
C ALA A 16 -6.61 -3.77 8.87
N SER A 17 -7.17 -4.56 7.95
CA SER A 17 -6.83 -5.98 7.82
C SER A 17 -5.36 -6.20 7.44
N LYS A 18 -4.82 -5.37 6.57
CA LYS A 18 -3.39 -5.42 6.20
C LYS A 18 -2.47 -5.03 7.36
N ALA A 19 -2.79 -3.96 8.08
CA ALA A 19 -2.05 -3.57 9.27
C ALA A 19 -2.09 -4.65 10.37
N SER A 20 -3.25 -5.29 10.55
CA SER A 20 -3.41 -6.40 11.49
C SER A 20 -2.56 -7.60 11.12
N SER A 21 -2.42 -7.91 9.83
CA SER A 21 -1.54 -8.99 9.36
C SER A 21 -0.08 -8.73 9.75
N ASP A 22 0.40 -7.52 9.57
CA ASP A 22 1.77 -7.14 9.94
C ASP A 22 1.97 -7.21 11.47
N MET A 23 0.97 -6.78 12.24
CA MET A 23 1.00 -6.87 13.70
C MET A 23 1.02 -8.30 14.20
N LEU A 24 0.26 -9.21 13.56
CA LEU A 24 0.28 -10.63 13.89
C LEU A 24 1.65 -11.25 13.63
N VAL A 25 2.24 -10.99 12.47
CA VAL A 25 3.60 -11.48 12.16
C VAL A 25 4.60 -10.98 13.19
N LYS A 26 4.52 -9.69 13.55
CA LYS A 26 5.39 -9.11 14.59
C LYS A 26 5.20 -9.80 15.95
N ALA A 27 3.96 -10.06 16.35
CA ALA A 27 3.67 -10.77 17.60
C ALA A 27 4.27 -12.18 17.61
N TYR A 28 4.21 -12.89 16.48
CA TYR A 28 4.86 -14.21 16.35
C TYR A 28 6.39 -14.12 16.42
N MET A 29 6.99 -13.10 15.80
CA MET A 29 8.43 -12.86 15.89
C MET A 29 8.85 -12.62 17.35
N ASP A 30 8.10 -11.78 18.06
CA ASP A 30 8.43 -11.40 19.45
C ASP A 30 8.19 -12.56 20.44
N THR A 31 7.14 -13.36 20.23
CA THR A 31 6.74 -14.43 21.16
C THR A 31 7.53 -15.71 20.94
N TYR A 32 7.73 -16.10 19.67
CA TYR A 32 8.29 -17.39 19.31
C TYR A 32 9.68 -17.30 18.68
N HIS A 33 10.24 -16.09 18.63
CA HIS A 33 11.51 -15.81 17.93
C HIS A 33 11.52 -16.33 16.48
N PHE A 34 10.37 -16.22 15.83
CA PHE A 34 10.20 -16.66 14.45
C PHE A 34 11.06 -15.81 13.51
N PRO A 35 11.93 -16.42 12.68
CA PRO A 35 12.81 -15.66 11.79
C PRO A 35 12.01 -15.14 10.59
N ALA A 36 11.50 -13.92 10.67
CA ALA A 36 10.79 -13.28 9.59
C ALA A 36 11.19 -11.80 9.47
N ASN A 37 11.08 -11.26 8.27
CA ASN A 37 11.19 -9.84 8.01
C ASN A 37 9.89 -9.33 7.40
N ILE A 38 9.44 -8.16 7.84
CA ILE A 38 8.26 -7.51 7.30
C ILE A 38 8.71 -6.41 6.35
N THR A 39 8.27 -6.49 5.10
CA THR A 39 8.52 -5.46 4.09
C THR A 39 7.20 -4.91 3.58
N ASN A 40 7.03 -3.60 3.63
CA ASN A 40 5.87 -2.92 3.10
C ASN A 40 6.26 -2.14 1.84
N CYS A 41 5.81 -2.62 0.69
CA CYS A 41 6.07 -1.96 -0.58
C CYS A 41 5.10 -0.79 -0.80
N SER A 42 5.60 0.29 -1.39
CA SER A 42 4.74 1.31 -1.98
C SER A 42 4.00 0.74 -3.20
N ASN A 43 3.19 1.55 -3.87
CA ASN A 43 2.46 1.09 -5.05
C ASN A 43 3.40 0.56 -6.11
N ASN A 44 3.24 -0.70 -6.43
CA ASN A 44 3.96 -1.35 -7.51
C ASN A 44 3.32 -1.00 -8.86
N TYR A 45 4.13 -0.88 -9.88
CA TYR A 45 3.69 -0.68 -11.26
C TYR A 45 4.54 -1.52 -12.21
N GLY A 46 3.99 -1.83 -13.38
CA GLY A 46 4.72 -2.62 -14.36
C GLY A 46 3.85 -3.00 -15.56
N PRO A 47 4.44 -3.72 -16.53
CA PRO A 47 3.70 -4.26 -17.67
C PRO A 47 2.54 -5.15 -17.21
N PHE A 48 1.46 -5.14 -17.97
CA PHE A 48 0.26 -5.96 -17.72
C PHE A 48 -0.47 -5.67 -16.40
N GLN A 49 -0.24 -4.51 -15.81
CA GLN A 49 -0.99 -4.08 -14.62
C GLN A 49 -2.47 -3.94 -14.94
N PHE A 50 -3.32 -4.37 -13.99
CA PHE A 50 -4.77 -4.35 -14.16
C PHE A 50 -5.31 -2.94 -14.42
N PRO A 51 -6.23 -2.75 -15.41
CA PRO A 51 -6.63 -1.43 -15.90
C PRO A 51 -7.31 -0.50 -14.88
N GLU A 52 -7.84 -1.03 -13.78
CA GLU A 52 -8.44 -0.20 -12.72
C GLU A 52 -7.41 0.51 -11.82
N LYS A 53 -6.14 0.11 -11.91
CA LYS A 53 -5.07 0.75 -11.14
C LYS A 53 -4.75 2.13 -11.71
N LEU A 54 -4.22 3.00 -10.86
CA LEU A 54 -4.08 4.43 -11.15
C LEU A 54 -3.34 4.71 -12.47
N ILE A 55 -2.15 4.14 -12.65
CA ILE A 55 -1.31 4.43 -13.82
C ILE A 55 -1.98 3.98 -15.12
N PRO A 56 -2.38 2.70 -15.27
CA PRO A 56 -3.04 2.27 -16.50
C PRO A 56 -4.40 2.96 -16.72
N LEU A 57 -5.12 3.31 -15.66
CA LEU A 57 -6.36 4.05 -15.76
C LEU A 57 -6.15 5.46 -16.30
N ILE A 58 -5.14 6.18 -15.81
CA ILE A 58 -4.79 7.51 -16.31
C ILE A 58 -4.40 7.44 -17.79
N ILE A 59 -3.54 6.49 -18.14
CA ILE A 59 -3.09 6.31 -19.53
C ILE A 59 -4.29 6.03 -20.45
N ASN A 60 -5.13 5.08 -20.07
CA ASN A 60 -6.30 4.71 -20.87
C ASN A 60 -7.27 5.88 -21.04
N ASN A 61 -7.56 6.61 -19.97
CA ASN A 61 -8.45 7.77 -20.03
C ASN A 61 -7.85 8.90 -20.87
N ALA A 62 -6.57 9.16 -20.76
CA ALA A 62 -5.88 10.17 -21.56
C ALA A 62 -5.94 9.83 -23.07
N LEU A 63 -5.69 8.59 -23.43
CA LEU A 63 -5.74 8.12 -24.83
C LEU A 63 -7.16 8.22 -25.44
N HIS A 64 -8.21 8.04 -24.63
CA HIS A 64 -9.60 8.10 -25.08
C HIS A 64 -10.26 9.47 -24.85
N GLY A 65 -9.50 10.48 -24.42
CA GLY A 65 -10.03 11.82 -24.14
C GLY A 65 -11.06 11.87 -23.00
N LYS A 66 -11.08 10.86 -22.12
CA LYS A 66 -11.96 10.81 -20.95
C LYS A 66 -11.39 11.66 -19.81
N LYS A 67 -12.29 12.19 -18.96
CA LYS A 67 -11.87 12.90 -17.76
C LYS A 67 -10.99 11.99 -16.88
N LEU A 68 -9.87 12.53 -16.43
CA LEU A 68 -9.04 11.83 -15.46
C LEU A 68 -9.79 11.75 -14.13
N PRO A 69 -9.74 10.60 -13.45
CA PRO A 69 -10.35 10.47 -12.14
C PRO A 69 -9.70 11.49 -11.21
N GLN A 70 -10.50 12.41 -10.69
CA GLN A 70 -10.09 13.26 -9.57
C GLN A 70 -10.08 12.37 -8.33
N THR A 71 -9.11 11.49 -8.25
CA THR A 71 -8.82 10.85 -6.97
C THR A 71 -8.33 11.96 -6.06
N ARG A 72 -9.15 12.30 -5.08
CA ARG A 72 -8.68 13.02 -3.92
C ARG A 72 -7.46 12.27 -3.43
N TRP A 73 -6.30 12.82 -3.66
CA TRP A 73 -5.02 12.29 -3.22
C TRP A 73 -5.02 12.31 -1.68
N GLN A 74 -5.86 11.50 -1.09
CA GLN A 74 -5.73 11.21 0.31
C GLN A 74 -4.50 10.33 0.42
N THR A 75 -3.48 10.92 0.97
CA THR A 75 -2.16 10.39 1.29
C THR A 75 -2.16 9.04 2.04
N SER A 76 -3.31 8.54 2.43
CA SER A 76 -3.50 7.29 3.18
C SER A 76 -3.28 5.99 2.37
N ARG A 77 -3.10 6.05 1.05
CA ARG A 77 -2.86 4.85 0.23
C ARG A 77 -1.38 4.56 -0.07
N PHE A 78 -0.50 5.45 0.33
CA PHE A 78 0.93 5.32 0.07
C PHE A 78 1.70 5.13 1.37
N GLN A 79 1.43 4.05 2.06
CA GLN A 79 2.27 3.69 3.20
C GLN A 79 3.29 2.66 2.72
N CYS A 80 4.51 3.12 2.53
CA CYS A 80 5.67 2.26 2.49
C CYS A 80 6.38 2.36 3.83
N THR A 81 6.35 1.31 4.59
CA THR A 81 7.26 1.17 5.73
C THR A 81 8.02 -0.13 5.54
N ALA A 82 9.29 -0.02 5.16
CA ALA A 82 10.20 -1.14 5.28
C ALA A 82 10.68 -1.17 6.74
N ARG A 83 10.34 -2.20 7.46
CA ARG A 83 10.99 -2.54 8.73
C ARG A 83 11.83 -3.78 8.47
N ALA A 84 13.10 -3.59 8.50
CA ALA A 84 14.03 -4.70 8.67
C ALA A 84 14.10 -5.10 10.15
#